data_b5f42eecaa93af7e8c3ba018b1229d06
#
_entry.id   b5f42eecaa93af7e8c3ba018b1229d06
#
_cell.length_a   1.000
_cell.length_b   1.000
_cell.length_c   1.000
_cell.angle_alpha   90.00
_cell.angle_beta   90.00
_cell.angle_gamma   90.00
#
_symmetry.space_group_name_H-M   'P 1'
#
loop_
_entity.id
_entity.type
_entity.pdbx_description
1 polymer ?
#
loop_
_entity_poly.entity_id
_entity_poly.type
_entity_poly.pdbx_seq_one_letter_code
_entity_poly.pdbx_strand_id
1 'polypeptide(L)'
;HIMEGLVANILTLNGIEFEQEVYYTEFPEIVKALGADNKRFDFVIRTPQKTYLIEANFYTGGGSKLNEVVRSYSELAPKINAVPGFEFVWITDGIGWESARNKLEEAFAHIPSVYNLTNIHELISIMKND
;
A
#
# COMPACT_ATOMS: atom_id res chain seq x y z
N HIS A 1 -9.30 11.00 4.31
CA HIS A 1 -8.14 11.32 5.14
C HIS A 1 -7.07 12.07 4.35
N ILE A 2 -6.16 12.70 5.08
CA ILE A 2 -5.15 13.59 4.47
C ILE A 2 -4.25 12.83 3.48
N MET A 3 -3.70 11.70 3.90
CA MET A 3 -2.78 10.94 3.05
C MET A 3 -3.45 10.44 1.77
N GLU A 4 -4.68 9.95 1.87
CA GLU A 4 -5.43 9.48 0.71
C GLU A 4 -5.67 10.62 -0.28
N GLY A 5 -6.00 11.81 0.20
CA GLY A 5 -6.17 12.99 -0.65
C GLY A 5 -4.89 13.39 -1.35
N LEU A 6 -3.78 13.37 -0.64
CA LEU A 6 -2.47 13.70 -1.23
C LEU A 6 -2.07 12.68 -2.30
N VAL A 7 -2.24 11.40 -2.01
CA VAL A 7 -1.93 10.32 -2.98
C VAL A 7 -2.82 10.44 -4.21
N ALA A 8 -4.12 10.67 -4.03
CA ALA A 8 -5.05 10.84 -5.15
C ALA A 8 -4.62 12.00 -6.06
N ASN A 9 -4.22 13.12 -5.47
CA ASN A 9 -3.73 14.28 -6.24
C ASN A 9 -2.45 13.95 -7.00
N ILE A 10 -1.50 13.28 -6.37
CA ILE A 10 -0.24 12.90 -7.01
C ILE A 10 -0.52 11.97 -8.20
N LEU A 11 -1.36 10.97 -8.03
CA LEU A 11 -1.71 10.04 -9.10
C LEU A 11 -2.38 10.77 -10.27
N THR A 12 -3.34 11.65 -9.96
CA THR A 12 -4.05 12.42 -10.97
C THR A 12 -3.11 13.33 -11.76
N LEU A 13 -2.23 14.06 -11.07
CA LEU A 13 -1.26 14.95 -11.69
C LEU A 13 -0.27 14.21 -12.59
N ASN A 14 -0.02 12.95 -12.32
CA ASN A 14 0.88 12.10 -13.11
C ASN A 14 0.16 11.28 -14.18
N GLY A 15 -1.13 11.49 -14.35
CA GLY A 15 -1.91 10.78 -15.37
C GLY A 15 -2.13 9.30 -15.09
N ILE A 16 -2.03 8.89 -13.84
CA ILE A 16 -2.27 7.52 -13.43
C ILE A 16 -3.75 7.33 -13.11
N GLU A 17 -4.41 6.39 -13.79
CA GLU A 17 -5.78 6.03 -13.49
C GLU A 17 -5.82 5.14 -12.25
N PHE A 18 -6.79 5.36 -11.38
CA PHE A 18 -6.93 4.60 -10.14
C PHE A 18 -8.39 4.49 -9.72
N GLU A 19 -8.65 3.48 -8.91
CA GLU A 19 -9.93 3.30 -8.21
C GLU A 19 -9.67 3.47 -6.73
N GLN A 20 -10.66 3.97 -5.98
CA GLN A 20 -10.53 4.16 -4.54
C GLN A 20 -11.51 3.27 -3.79
N GLU A 21 -11.11 2.86 -2.59
CA GLU A 21 -11.97 2.12 -1.66
C GLU A 21 -12.58 0.87 -2.30
N VAL A 22 -11.72 0.01 -2.81
CA VAL A 22 -12.12 -1.21 -3.52
C VAL A 22 -12.01 -2.41 -2.57
N TYR A 23 -13.10 -3.15 -2.44
CA TYR A 23 -13.11 -4.35 -1.61
C TYR A 23 -12.38 -5.51 -2.31
N TYR A 24 -11.74 -6.34 -1.52
CA TYR A 24 -10.98 -7.50 -2.01
C TYR A 24 -11.87 -8.48 -2.79
N THR A 25 -13.19 -8.44 -2.58
CA THR A 25 -14.15 -9.27 -3.29
C THR A 25 -14.22 -9.00 -4.79
N GLU A 26 -13.68 -7.87 -5.25
CA GLU A 26 -13.49 -7.59 -6.67
C GLU A 26 -12.49 -8.54 -7.32
N PHE A 27 -11.64 -9.18 -6.53
CA PHE A 27 -10.55 -10.02 -7.00
C PHE A 27 -10.68 -11.43 -6.42
N PRO A 28 -11.30 -12.37 -7.16
CA PRO A 28 -11.47 -13.75 -6.65
C PRO A 28 -10.16 -14.40 -6.19
N GLU A 29 -9.06 -14.13 -6.88
CA GLU A 29 -7.74 -14.67 -6.53
C GLU A 29 -7.28 -14.16 -5.17
N ILE A 30 -7.60 -12.90 -4.86
CA ILE A 30 -7.24 -12.29 -3.57
C ILE A 30 -8.14 -12.81 -2.46
N VAL A 31 -9.44 -13.00 -2.75
CA VAL A 31 -10.34 -13.64 -1.79
C VAL A 31 -9.81 -15.01 -1.38
N LYS A 32 -9.36 -15.77 -2.37
CA LYS A 32 -8.80 -17.10 -2.12
C LYS A 32 -7.53 -17.04 -1.26
N ALA A 33 -6.68 -16.04 -1.51
CA ALA A 33 -5.42 -15.87 -0.78
C ALA A 33 -5.63 -15.38 0.66
N LEU A 34 -6.58 -14.46 0.87
CA LEU A 34 -6.82 -13.84 2.16
C LEU A 34 -7.88 -14.57 3.02
N GLY A 35 -8.71 -15.38 2.39
CA GLY A 35 -9.76 -16.09 3.10
C GLY A 35 -10.87 -15.15 3.56
N ALA A 36 -11.31 -15.33 4.82
CA ALA A 36 -12.45 -14.59 5.36
C ALA A 36 -12.11 -13.17 5.81
N ASP A 37 -10.87 -12.73 5.68
CA ASP A 37 -10.46 -11.39 6.08
C ASP A 37 -11.03 -10.34 5.14
N ASN A 38 -12.10 -9.69 5.56
CA ASN A 38 -12.72 -8.62 4.78
C ASN A 38 -11.76 -7.43 4.69
N LYS A 39 -11.26 -7.16 3.49
CA LYS A 39 -10.28 -6.10 3.25
C LYS A 39 -10.76 -5.13 2.20
N ARG A 40 -10.62 -3.84 2.49
CA ARG A 40 -10.87 -2.77 1.54
C ARG A 40 -9.55 -2.03 1.30
N PHE A 41 -9.17 -1.91 0.04
CA PHE A 41 -7.94 -1.21 -0.34
C PHE A 41 -8.23 0.26 -0.61
N ASP A 42 -7.36 1.14 -0.14
CA ASP A 42 -7.53 2.59 -0.33
C ASP A 42 -7.46 2.95 -1.81
N PHE A 43 -6.54 2.32 -2.55
CA PHE A 43 -6.38 2.53 -4.00
C PHE A 43 -6.11 1.21 -4.70
N VAL A 44 -6.61 1.13 -5.94
CA VAL A 44 -6.26 0.05 -6.86
C VAL A 44 -5.82 0.68 -8.17
N ILE A 45 -4.65 0.27 -8.65
CA ILE A 45 -4.10 0.71 -9.93
C ILE A 45 -3.84 -0.52 -10.80
N ARG A 46 -4.41 -0.50 -12.01
CA ARG A 46 -4.27 -1.61 -12.96
C ARG A 46 -3.35 -1.16 -14.10
N THR A 47 -2.20 -1.81 -14.21
CA THR A 47 -1.30 -1.61 -15.34
C THR A 47 -1.35 -2.86 -16.22
N PRO A 48 -0.78 -2.81 -17.44
CA PRO A 48 -0.70 -4.01 -18.28
C PRO A 48 0.04 -5.18 -17.62
N GLN A 49 0.95 -4.90 -16.69
CA GLN A 49 1.76 -5.93 -16.04
C GLN A 49 1.17 -6.42 -14.73
N LYS A 50 0.58 -5.50 -13.93
CA LYS A 50 0.17 -5.80 -12.56
C LYS A 50 -1.07 -5.03 -12.13
N THR A 51 -1.72 -5.57 -11.12
CA THR A 51 -2.72 -4.86 -10.32
C THR A 51 -2.08 -4.55 -8.97
N TYR A 52 -1.98 -3.27 -8.65
CA TYR A 52 -1.42 -2.78 -7.39
C TYR A 52 -2.54 -2.54 -6.41
N LEU A 53 -2.45 -3.19 -5.25
CA LEU A 53 -3.40 -3.03 -4.15
C LEU A 53 -2.71 -2.19 -3.08
N ILE A 54 -3.23 -0.99 -2.83
CA ILE A 54 -2.49 0.06 -2.13
C ILE A 54 -3.22 0.50 -0.87
N GLU A 55 -2.47 0.59 0.23
CA GLU A 55 -2.91 1.22 1.46
C GLU A 55 -2.10 2.50 1.66
N ALA A 56 -2.78 3.57 2.09
CA ALA A 56 -2.16 4.88 2.30
C ALA A 56 -2.55 5.43 3.66
N ASN A 57 -1.55 5.76 4.49
CA ASN A 57 -1.82 6.31 5.81
C ASN A 57 -0.69 7.20 6.30
N PHE A 58 -1.05 8.12 7.21
CA PHE A 58 -0.16 9.14 7.74
C PHE A 58 -0.14 9.05 9.27
N TYR A 59 1.04 9.03 9.86
CA TYR A 59 1.20 8.91 11.30
C TYR A 59 1.87 10.14 11.88
N THR A 60 1.18 10.81 12.80
CA THR A 60 1.70 11.99 13.49
C THR A 60 2.38 11.64 14.81
N GLY A 61 2.12 10.44 15.34
CA GLY A 61 2.76 9.95 16.55
C GLY A 61 3.07 8.48 16.40
N GLY A 62 4.00 7.97 17.19
CA GLY A 62 4.32 6.56 17.22
C GLY A 62 3.30 5.78 18.05
N GLY A 63 3.66 4.59 18.46
CA GLY A 63 2.92 3.82 19.44
C GLY A 63 2.18 2.62 18.87
N SER A 64 1.17 2.18 19.63
CA SER A 64 0.52 0.89 19.40
C SER A 64 -0.17 0.77 18.04
N LYS A 65 -0.78 1.85 17.57
CA LYS A 65 -1.50 1.81 16.28
C LYS A 65 -0.55 1.56 15.12
N LEU A 66 0.59 2.24 15.10
CA LEU A 66 1.60 2.03 14.08
C LEU A 66 2.14 0.58 14.13
N ASN A 67 2.40 0.08 15.32
CA ASN A 67 2.87 -1.28 15.52
C ASN A 67 1.86 -2.31 15.02
N GLU A 68 0.58 -2.09 15.28
CA GLU A 68 -0.50 -2.97 14.82
C GLU A 68 -0.58 -2.99 13.30
N VAL A 69 -0.44 -1.84 12.65
CA VAL A 69 -0.50 -1.73 11.19
C VAL A 69 0.70 -2.44 10.57
N VAL A 70 1.91 -2.21 11.10
CA VAL A 70 3.11 -2.91 10.61
C VAL A 70 2.93 -4.42 10.67
N ARG A 71 2.41 -4.93 11.79
CA ARG A 71 2.15 -6.37 11.95
C ARG A 71 1.14 -6.86 10.94
N SER A 72 0.02 -6.16 10.82
CA SER A 72 -1.06 -6.53 9.91
C SER A 72 -0.57 -6.57 8.46
N TYR A 73 0.13 -5.53 8.02
CA TYR A 73 0.59 -5.44 6.62
C TYR A 73 1.76 -6.40 6.35
N SER A 74 2.57 -6.71 7.36
CA SER A 74 3.63 -7.71 7.23
C SER A 74 3.08 -9.12 6.98
N GLU A 75 1.87 -9.39 7.44
CA GLU A 75 1.17 -10.64 7.16
C GLU A 75 0.43 -10.59 5.82
N LEU A 76 -0.14 -9.44 5.50
CA LEU A 76 -0.95 -9.25 4.29
C LEU A 76 -0.11 -9.25 3.02
N ALA A 77 1.01 -8.53 3.02
CA ALA A 77 1.81 -8.33 1.82
C ALA A 77 2.30 -9.64 1.19
N PRO A 78 2.85 -10.61 1.96
CA PRO A 78 3.28 -11.86 1.34
C PRO A 78 2.15 -12.65 0.71
N LYS A 79 0.95 -12.61 1.29
CA LYS A 79 -0.21 -13.31 0.75
C LYS A 79 -0.65 -12.72 -0.60
N ILE A 80 -0.66 -11.40 -0.70
CA ILE A 80 -1.03 -10.72 -1.95
C ILE A 80 0.07 -10.90 -2.99
N ASN A 81 1.33 -10.69 -2.60
CA ASN A 81 2.46 -10.76 -3.52
C ASN A 81 2.70 -12.16 -4.07
N ALA A 82 2.19 -13.19 -3.41
CA ALA A 82 2.26 -14.55 -3.90
C ALA A 82 1.25 -14.83 -5.02
N VAL A 83 0.26 -13.97 -5.21
CA VAL A 83 -0.74 -14.12 -6.27
C VAL A 83 -0.18 -13.51 -7.56
N PRO A 84 -0.03 -14.31 -8.65
CA PRO A 84 0.53 -13.78 -9.90
C PRO A 84 -0.23 -12.57 -10.40
N GLY A 85 0.51 -11.52 -10.77
CA GLY A 85 -0.05 -10.29 -11.31
C GLY A 85 -0.57 -9.30 -10.27
N PHE A 86 -0.36 -9.56 -8.99
CA PHE A 86 -0.75 -8.64 -7.91
C PHE A 86 0.45 -8.21 -7.08
N GLU A 87 0.42 -6.97 -6.62
CA GLU A 87 1.44 -6.45 -5.72
C GLU A 87 0.79 -5.56 -4.66
N PHE A 88 1.13 -5.81 -3.39
CA PHE A 88 0.71 -4.95 -2.30
C PHE A 88 1.69 -3.78 -2.16
N VAL A 89 1.16 -2.57 -2.02
CA VAL A 89 1.95 -1.35 -1.83
C VAL A 89 1.44 -0.62 -0.60
N TRP A 90 2.37 -0.17 0.22
CA TRP A 90 2.05 0.67 1.38
C TRP A 90 2.69 2.05 1.17
N ILE A 91 1.85 3.09 1.13
CA ILE A 91 2.28 4.48 1.06
C ILE A 91 2.04 5.08 2.45
N THR A 92 3.10 5.46 3.13
CA THR A 92 3.02 5.93 4.49
C THR A 92 4.03 7.04 4.74
N ASP A 93 3.67 8.00 5.59
CA ASP A 93 4.55 9.10 5.96
C ASP A 93 4.13 9.66 7.32
N GLY A 94 4.86 10.67 7.78
CA GLY A 94 4.56 11.37 9.01
C GLY A 94 5.68 11.26 10.03
N ILE A 95 5.71 12.21 10.97
CA ILE A 95 6.75 12.27 11.99
C ILE A 95 6.74 11.08 12.96
N GLY A 96 5.62 10.37 13.02
CA GLY A 96 5.53 9.15 13.85
C GLY A 96 6.57 8.10 13.49
N TRP A 97 7.01 8.08 12.22
CA TRP A 97 8.02 7.13 11.75
C TRP A 97 9.41 7.43 12.30
N GLU A 98 9.70 8.66 12.70
CA GLU A 98 11.01 9.03 13.28
C GLU A 98 11.27 8.28 14.58
N SER A 99 10.23 8.10 15.40
CA SER A 99 10.32 7.37 16.65
C SER A 99 10.11 5.87 16.50
N ALA A 100 9.78 5.42 15.30
CA ALA A 100 9.47 4.02 15.02
C ALA A 100 10.38 3.43 13.92
N ARG A 101 11.61 3.92 13.80
CA ARG A 101 12.56 3.49 12.77
C ARG A 101 12.76 1.97 12.72
N ASN A 102 12.87 1.33 13.88
CA ASN A 102 13.05 -0.12 13.94
C ASN A 102 11.85 -0.86 13.36
N LYS A 103 10.65 -0.31 13.54
CA LYS A 103 9.43 -0.92 13.00
C LYS A 103 9.37 -0.77 11.49
N LEU A 104 9.87 0.33 10.96
CA LEU A 104 9.96 0.52 9.51
C LEU A 104 10.92 -0.50 8.88
N GLU A 105 12.04 -0.75 9.51
CA GLU A 105 13.00 -1.76 9.07
C GLU A 105 12.39 -3.17 9.10
N GLU A 106 11.62 -3.50 10.16
CA GLU A 106 10.86 -4.74 10.20
C GLU A 106 9.87 -4.84 9.05
N ALA A 107 9.17 -3.75 8.77
CA ALA A 107 8.19 -3.71 7.68
C ALA A 107 8.83 -4.03 6.34
N PHE A 108 10.01 -3.48 6.06
CA PHE A 108 10.72 -3.73 4.80
C PHE A 108 11.09 -5.21 4.60
N ALA A 109 11.24 -5.96 5.68
CA ALA A 109 11.55 -7.39 5.58
C ALA A 109 10.40 -8.20 4.96
N HIS A 110 9.17 -7.72 5.11
CA HIS A 110 7.95 -8.44 4.68
C HIS A 110 7.13 -7.69 3.64
N ILE A 111 7.35 -6.38 3.50
CA ILE A 111 6.61 -5.52 2.58
C ILE A 111 7.63 -4.88 1.64
N PRO A 112 7.90 -5.47 0.47
CA PRO A 112 8.91 -4.94 -0.46
C PRO A 112 8.60 -3.54 -0.98
N SER A 113 7.33 -3.17 -1.08
CA SER A 113 6.90 -1.92 -1.69
C SER A 113 6.30 -0.99 -0.65
N VAL A 114 7.17 -0.26 0.06
CA VAL A 114 6.80 0.79 1.00
C VAL A 114 7.37 2.12 0.49
N TYR A 115 6.52 3.12 0.36
CA TYR A 115 6.89 4.43 -0.15
C TYR A 115 6.40 5.53 0.78
N ASN A 116 7.08 6.66 0.74
CA ASN A 116 6.64 7.89 1.39
C ASN A 116 6.40 8.98 0.34
N LEU A 117 6.03 10.19 0.76
CA LEU A 117 5.75 11.28 -0.17
C LEU A 117 7.01 11.78 -0.89
N THR A 118 8.20 11.55 -0.31
CA THR A 118 9.47 11.96 -0.93
C THR A 118 9.84 11.03 -2.08
N ASN A 119 9.60 9.73 -1.96
CA ASN A 119 10.03 8.76 -2.97
C ASN A 119 8.88 8.11 -3.76
N ILE A 120 7.64 8.55 -3.59
CA ILE A 120 6.49 8.02 -4.32
C ILE A 120 6.67 8.12 -5.84
N HIS A 121 7.48 9.07 -6.30
CA HIS A 121 7.78 9.23 -7.72
C HIS A 121 8.45 7.99 -8.32
N GLU A 122 9.15 7.21 -7.51
CA GLU A 122 9.76 5.95 -7.96
C GLU A 122 8.68 4.91 -8.29
N LEU A 123 7.63 4.83 -7.47
CA LEU A 123 6.48 3.98 -7.74
C LEU A 123 5.75 4.43 -9.01
N ILE A 124 5.53 5.73 -9.16
CA ILE A 124 4.90 6.30 -10.36
C ILE A 124 5.67 5.88 -11.62
N SER A 125 7.00 5.99 -11.57
CA SER A 125 7.85 5.61 -12.68
C SER A 125 7.71 4.12 -13.02
N ILE A 126 7.69 3.26 -12.02
CA ILE A 126 7.51 1.82 -12.21
C ILE A 126 6.17 1.55 -12.92
N MET A 127 5.09 2.14 -12.42
CA MET A 127 3.75 1.93 -12.98
C MET A 127 3.65 2.43 -14.42
N LYS A 128 4.29 3.56 -14.74
CA LYS A 128 4.29 4.11 -16.10
C LYS A 128 5.08 3.25 -17.09
N ASN A 129 6.07 2.51 -16.59
CA ASN A 129 6.90 1.65 -17.43
C ASN A 129 6.40 0.20 -17.50
N ASP A 130 5.36 -0.11 -16.78
CA ASP A 130 4.72 -1.44 -16.89
C ASP A 130 3.99 -1.60 -18.27
#